data_74b05f0e09289ae9da1e97388cf129ae
#
_entry.id   74b05f0e09289ae9da1e97388cf129ae
#
_cell.length_a   1.000
_cell.length_b   1.000
_cell.length_c   1.000
_cell.angle_alpha   90.00
_cell.angle_beta   90.00
_cell.angle_gamma   90.00
#
_symmetry.space_group_name_H-M   'P 1'
#
loop_
_entity.id
_entity.type
_entity.pdbx_description
1 polymer ?
#
loop_
_entity_poly.entity_id
_entity_poly.type
_entity_poly.pdbx_seq_one_letter_code
_entity_poly.pdbx_strand_id
1 'polypeptide(L)'
;YLPKNGAAYCTAYKIDDEPWISNLDKSKYNDFADFCYKSAEYFVNKGYRVTSVSPINEPQYNWAAWYNDDNTYSVNQEGCYYSKYEARDLLKVFVKKFNKSELDKKGVKVSMFESGAMEGADSTNMAYMDCILGRGPKYVLKNAKLRKYFDEVSMHSYWSSTETKEATAEALEKKYSSYNIASTEYCQMTNDENTGVFDSIAKEKKGTNGTTIKYGVAMANKIIDDLNIMNATEWDWWTACSYGTY
;
A
#
# COMPACT_ATOMS: atom_id res chain seq x y z
N TYR A 1 -16.34 -0.43 5.39
CA TYR A 1 -16.70 -0.77 4.01
C TYR A 1 -18.13 -1.30 3.98
N LEU A 2 -18.95 -0.81 3.03
CA LEU A 2 -20.26 -1.38 2.76
C LEU A 2 -20.14 -2.20 1.49
N PRO A 3 -20.23 -3.53 1.56
CA PRO A 3 -20.14 -4.39 0.38
C PRO A 3 -21.30 -4.10 -0.58
N LYS A 4 -21.02 -3.99 -1.86
CA LYS A 4 -22.01 -3.68 -2.90
C LYS A 4 -23.02 -4.81 -3.11
N ASN A 5 -22.64 -6.04 -2.82
CA ASN A 5 -23.46 -7.24 -3.06
C ASN A 5 -23.75 -8.07 -1.82
N GLY A 6 -23.64 -7.47 -0.62
CA GLY A 6 -23.96 -8.14 0.64
C GLY A 6 -22.87 -9.04 1.21
N ALA A 7 -21.74 -9.20 0.52
CA ALA A 7 -20.60 -9.98 1.04
C ALA A 7 -19.81 -9.15 2.06
N ALA A 8 -19.87 -9.52 3.32
CA ALA A 8 -19.31 -8.72 4.42
C ALA A 8 -17.78 -8.56 4.38
N TYR A 9 -17.06 -9.39 3.65
CA TYR A 9 -15.60 -9.45 3.63
C TYR A 9 -14.99 -9.45 2.22
N CYS A 10 -15.76 -9.10 1.20
CA CYS A 10 -15.27 -9.05 -0.16
C CYS A 10 -14.45 -7.77 -0.38
N THR A 11 -13.18 -7.91 -0.72
CA THR A 11 -12.27 -6.77 -0.99
C THR A 11 -12.40 -6.25 -2.41
N ALA A 12 -12.81 -7.12 -3.32
CA ALA A 12 -13.20 -6.82 -4.69
C ALA A 12 -14.27 -7.81 -5.12
N TYR A 13 -14.95 -7.54 -6.20
CA TYR A 13 -15.86 -8.50 -6.81
C TYR A 13 -15.79 -8.41 -8.34
N LYS A 14 -16.12 -9.51 -8.97
CA LYS A 14 -16.22 -9.62 -10.41
C LYS A 14 -17.60 -10.15 -10.76
N ILE A 15 -18.21 -9.57 -11.77
CA ILE A 15 -19.47 -10.03 -12.33
C ILE A 15 -19.14 -10.60 -13.70
N ASP A 16 -19.19 -11.92 -13.83
CA ASP A 16 -18.83 -12.64 -15.06
C ASP A 16 -17.46 -12.19 -15.60
N ASP A 17 -17.39 -11.73 -16.84
CA ASP A 17 -16.17 -11.28 -17.51
C ASP A 17 -15.84 -9.80 -17.31
N GLU A 18 -16.58 -9.10 -16.45
CA GLU A 18 -16.32 -7.70 -16.15
C GLU A 18 -15.01 -7.50 -15.36
N PRO A 19 -14.35 -6.36 -15.53
CA PRO A 19 -13.16 -6.03 -14.76
C PRO A 19 -13.43 -6.03 -13.24
N TRP A 20 -12.39 -6.33 -12.45
CA TRP A 20 -12.46 -6.18 -11.00
C TRP A 20 -12.83 -4.75 -10.61
N ILE A 21 -13.71 -4.62 -9.64
CA ILE A 21 -14.19 -3.35 -9.11
C ILE A 21 -13.98 -3.30 -7.59
N SER A 22 -13.70 -2.07 -7.11
CA SER A 22 -13.57 -1.82 -5.67
C SER A 22 -14.85 -2.16 -4.91
N ASN A 23 -14.70 -2.75 -3.73
CA ASN A 23 -15.82 -2.97 -2.81
C ASN A 23 -16.28 -1.70 -2.09
N LEU A 24 -15.53 -0.62 -2.13
CA LEU A 24 -15.98 0.69 -1.63
C LEU A 24 -16.86 1.39 -2.66
N ASP A 25 -18.13 1.60 -2.31
CA ASP A 25 -19.06 2.34 -3.17
C ASP A 25 -18.62 3.80 -3.33
N LYS A 26 -18.64 4.32 -4.57
CA LYS A 26 -18.23 5.70 -4.89
C LYS A 26 -19.05 6.76 -4.13
N SER A 27 -20.31 6.47 -3.84
CA SER A 27 -21.15 7.35 -3.01
C SER A 27 -20.65 7.50 -1.58
N LYS A 28 -19.77 6.59 -1.12
CA LYS A 28 -19.18 6.54 0.21
C LYS A 28 -17.75 7.10 0.31
N TYR A 29 -17.21 7.61 -0.78
CA TYR A 29 -15.86 8.18 -0.78
C TYR A 29 -15.71 9.34 0.20
N ASN A 30 -16.73 10.19 0.33
CA ASN A 30 -16.72 11.28 1.31
C ASN A 30 -16.75 10.77 2.76
N ASP A 31 -17.60 9.76 3.03
CA ASP A 31 -17.72 9.17 4.36
C ASP A 31 -16.40 8.50 4.78
N PHE A 32 -15.77 7.80 3.85
CA PHE A 32 -14.48 7.15 4.07
C PHE A 32 -13.35 8.18 4.28
N ALA A 33 -13.30 9.23 3.46
CA ALA A 33 -12.35 10.32 3.65
C ALA A 33 -12.55 11.03 5.00
N ASP A 34 -13.80 11.19 5.44
CA ASP A 34 -14.16 11.72 6.76
C ASP A 34 -13.64 10.84 7.89
N PHE A 35 -13.80 9.53 7.76
CA PHE A 35 -13.31 8.58 8.74
C PHE A 35 -11.78 8.67 8.90
N CYS A 36 -11.04 8.61 7.80
CA CYS A 36 -9.58 8.70 7.84
C CYS A 36 -9.10 10.06 8.37
N TYR A 37 -9.76 11.15 7.96
CA TYR A 37 -9.46 12.48 8.47
C TYR A 37 -9.62 12.55 9.99
N LYS A 38 -10.76 12.11 10.50
CA LYS A 38 -11.06 12.13 11.94
C LYS A 38 -10.13 11.21 12.74
N SER A 39 -9.72 10.09 12.15
CA SER A 39 -8.73 9.20 12.76
C SER A 39 -7.37 9.89 12.93
N ALA A 40 -6.86 10.52 11.87
CA ALA A 40 -5.61 11.28 11.95
C ALA A 40 -5.72 12.49 12.92
N GLU A 41 -6.82 13.22 12.86
CA GLU A 41 -7.10 14.35 13.76
C GLU A 41 -7.13 13.90 15.23
N TYR A 42 -7.69 12.74 15.52
CA TYR A 42 -7.69 12.17 16.87
C TYR A 42 -6.27 11.99 17.40
N PHE A 43 -5.38 11.37 16.62
CA PHE A 43 -3.99 11.17 17.04
C PHE A 43 -3.24 12.49 17.21
N VAL A 44 -3.41 13.42 16.27
CA VAL A 44 -2.83 14.78 16.37
C VAL A 44 -3.30 15.49 17.64
N ASN A 45 -4.58 15.40 17.98
CA ASN A 45 -5.15 16.01 19.20
C ASN A 45 -4.69 15.32 20.48
N LYS A 46 -4.24 14.08 20.40
CA LYS A 46 -3.59 13.36 21.52
C LYS A 46 -2.10 13.70 21.65
N GLY A 47 -1.56 14.56 20.81
CA GLY A 47 -0.17 15.00 20.85
C GLY A 47 0.80 14.12 20.04
N TYR A 48 0.30 13.15 19.27
CA TYR A 48 1.14 12.39 18.37
C TYR A 48 1.55 13.21 17.15
N ARG A 49 2.79 13.03 16.71
CA ARG A 49 3.28 13.62 15.47
C ARG A 49 2.84 12.74 14.29
N VAL A 50 1.72 13.11 13.67
CA VAL A 50 1.26 12.48 12.43
C VAL A 50 1.90 13.22 11.26
N THR A 51 2.67 12.53 10.43
CA THR A 51 3.34 13.08 9.24
C THR A 51 2.54 12.87 7.97
N SER A 52 1.96 11.67 7.83
CA SER A 52 1.16 11.33 6.66
C SER A 52 -0.05 10.45 7.02
N VAL A 53 -0.98 10.35 6.08
CA VAL A 53 -2.11 9.44 6.13
C VAL A 53 -2.18 8.69 4.81
N SER A 54 -2.10 7.36 4.87
CA SER A 54 -2.24 6.49 3.72
C SER A 54 -3.64 5.84 3.72
N PRO A 55 -4.51 6.22 2.78
CA PRO A 55 -5.89 5.74 2.77
C PRO A 55 -6.11 4.44 1.99
N ILE A 56 -5.12 4.01 1.20
CA ILE A 56 -5.28 2.91 0.24
C ILE A 56 -4.14 1.94 0.40
N ASN A 57 -4.43 0.73 0.88
CA ASN A 57 -3.47 -0.37 1.01
C ASN A 57 -3.59 -1.34 -0.15
N GLU A 58 -2.47 -1.66 -0.78
CA GLU A 58 -2.30 -2.67 -1.83
C GLU A 58 -3.41 -2.70 -2.91
N PRO A 59 -3.73 -1.55 -3.53
CA PRO A 59 -4.90 -1.44 -4.39
C PRO A 59 -4.83 -2.29 -5.65
N GLN A 60 -3.63 -2.68 -6.07
CA GLN A 60 -3.40 -3.46 -7.28
C GLN A 60 -3.76 -4.93 -7.12
N TYR A 61 -3.84 -5.42 -5.89
CA TYR A 61 -4.17 -6.81 -5.62
C TYR A 61 -5.67 -6.99 -5.37
N ASN A 62 -6.18 -8.03 -5.96
CA ASN A 62 -7.53 -8.44 -5.71
C ASN A 62 -7.54 -9.41 -4.52
N TRP A 63 -7.45 -8.91 -3.32
CA TRP A 63 -7.60 -9.68 -2.09
C TRP A 63 -9.03 -10.20 -1.91
N ALA A 64 -9.61 -10.64 -3.04
CA ALA A 64 -11.01 -10.96 -3.15
C ALA A 64 -11.39 -12.18 -2.33
N ALA A 65 -12.63 -12.15 -1.88
CA ALA A 65 -13.30 -13.38 -1.54
C ALA A 65 -13.50 -14.22 -2.81
N TRP A 66 -13.13 -15.48 -2.73
CA TRP A 66 -13.46 -16.47 -3.75
C TRP A 66 -14.86 -16.99 -3.45
N TYR A 67 -15.69 -17.03 -4.47
CA TYR A 67 -16.97 -17.72 -4.35
C TYR A 67 -16.72 -19.19 -4.62
N ASN A 68 -16.97 -20.01 -3.63
CA ASN A 68 -16.79 -21.45 -3.73
C ASN A 68 -18.05 -22.12 -4.32
N ASP A 69 -17.90 -23.32 -4.86
CA ASP A 69 -19.02 -24.09 -5.44
C ASP A 69 -20.13 -24.43 -4.42
N ASP A 70 -19.81 -24.40 -3.13
CA ASP A 70 -20.76 -24.63 -2.02
C ASP A 70 -21.50 -23.36 -1.55
N ASN A 71 -21.42 -22.27 -2.31
CA ASN A 71 -21.97 -20.95 -1.97
C ASN A 71 -21.34 -20.30 -0.71
N THR A 72 -20.15 -20.70 -0.33
CA THR A 72 -19.38 -20.01 0.71
C THR A 72 -18.37 -19.05 0.10
N TYR A 73 -17.88 -18.11 0.92
CA TYR A 73 -16.78 -17.22 0.55
C TYR A 73 -15.52 -17.60 1.30
N SER A 74 -14.43 -17.74 0.60
CA SER A 74 -13.09 -17.75 1.20
C SER A 74 -12.48 -16.37 1.06
N VAL A 75 -12.08 -15.76 2.17
CA VAL A 75 -11.38 -14.48 2.21
C VAL A 75 -9.91 -14.75 2.39
N ASN A 76 -9.08 -14.17 1.53
CA ASN A 76 -7.63 -14.36 1.63
C ASN A 76 -7.02 -13.47 2.71
N GLN A 77 -7.30 -12.17 2.64
CA GLN A 77 -6.92 -11.19 3.68
C GLN A 77 -7.79 -9.94 3.59
N GLU A 78 -7.70 -9.09 4.59
CA GLU A 78 -8.27 -7.74 4.57
C GLU A 78 -7.55 -6.85 3.56
N GLY A 79 -8.31 -6.02 2.88
CA GLY A 79 -7.84 -5.12 1.87
C GLY A 79 -8.98 -4.63 1.00
N CYS A 80 -8.69 -3.81 0.03
CA CYS A 80 -9.69 -3.37 -0.93
C CYS A 80 -9.01 -3.07 -2.27
N TYR A 81 -9.36 -3.84 -3.27
CA TYR A 81 -8.95 -3.55 -4.64
C TYR A 81 -9.50 -2.20 -5.09
N TYR A 82 -8.67 -1.43 -5.74
CA TYR A 82 -9.07 -0.25 -6.51
C TYR A 82 -8.36 -0.30 -7.86
N SER A 83 -9.08 -0.10 -8.92
CA SER A 83 -8.43 0.25 -10.18
C SER A 83 -7.69 1.60 -10.01
N LYS A 84 -6.69 1.85 -10.84
CA LYS A 84 -5.95 3.14 -10.82
C LYS A 84 -6.87 4.36 -10.96
N TYR A 85 -8.00 4.21 -11.64
CA TYR A 85 -8.99 5.28 -11.79
C TYR A 85 -9.83 5.49 -10.53
N GLU A 86 -10.21 4.41 -9.84
CA GLU A 86 -10.93 4.47 -8.57
C GLU A 86 -10.01 5.03 -7.47
N ALA A 87 -8.76 4.57 -7.39
CA ALA A 87 -7.76 5.11 -6.47
C ALA A 87 -7.57 6.63 -6.68
N ARG A 88 -7.37 7.06 -7.93
CA ARG A 88 -7.30 8.49 -8.27
C ARG A 88 -8.53 9.25 -7.81
N ASP A 89 -9.73 8.74 -8.07
CA ASP A 89 -10.96 9.45 -7.76
C ASP A 89 -11.22 9.53 -6.25
N LEU A 90 -10.88 8.49 -5.50
CA LEU A 90 -10.89 8.50 -4.04
C LEU A 90 -9.89 9.52 -3.49
N LEU A 91 -8.64 9.52 -3.99
CA LEU A 91 -7.62 10.47 -3.55
C LEU A 91 -7.99 11.93 -3.84
N LYS A 92 -8.70 12.21 -4.93
CA LYS A 92 -9.26 13.56 -5.17
C LYS A 92 -10.20 14.01 -4.06
N VAL A 93 -11.04 13.10 -3.57
CA VAL A 93 -11.95 13.40 -2.44
C VAL A 93 -11.12 13.65 -1.18
N PHE A 94 -10.13 12.81 -0.93
CA PHE A 94 -9.21 12.95 0.21
C PHE A 94 -8.52 14.30 0.24
N VAL A 95 -7.76 14.62 -0.79
CA VAL A 95 -6.98 15.87 -0.83
C VAL A 95 -7.89 17.12 -0.80
N LYS A 96 -9.09 17.03 -1.36
CA LYS A 96 -10.06 18.11 -1.26
C LYS A 96 -10.48 18.37 0.19
N LYS A 97 -10.66 17.30 0.97
CA LYS A 97 -11.01 17.39 2.37
C LYS A 97 -9.84 17.93 3.20
N PHE A 98 -8.63 17.48 2.92
CA PHE A 98 -7.43 17.96 3.62
C PHE A 98 -7.12 19.41 3.34
N ASN A 99 -7.44 19.92 2.16
CA ASN A 99 -7.13 21.29 1.75
C ASN A 99 -7.68 22.33 2.73
N LYS A 100 -6.78 23.10 3.35
CA LYS A 100 -7.06 24.12 4.38
C LYS A 100 -7.64 23.58 5.69
N SER A 101 -7.57 22.28 5.93
CA SER A 101 -7.97 21.66 7.20
C SER A 101 -6.93 21.92 8.30
N GLU A 102 -7.27 21.54 9.53
CA GLU A 102 -6.29 21.61 10.64
C GLU A 102 -5.10 20.67 10.42
N LEU A 103 -5.31 19.51 9.77
CA LEU A 103 -4.22 18.62 9.41
C LEU A 103 -3.28 19.25 8.36
N ASP A 104 -3.83 19.93 7.34
CA ASP A 104 -3.04 20.68 6.34
C ASP A 104 -2.22 21.79 6.99
N LYS A 105 -2.79 22.54 7.93
CA LYS A 105 -2.08 23.57 8.70
C LYS A 105 -0.94 23.02 9.55
N LYS A 106 -1.07 21.80 10.01
CA LYS A 106 -0.03 21.06 10.77
C LYS A 106 0.97 20.34 9.86
N GLY A 107 0.83 20.44 8.54
CA GLY A 107 1.74 19.87 7.58
C GLY A 107 1.56 18.36 7.32
N VAL A 108 0.45 17.77 7.78
CA VAL A 108 0.13 16.36 7.49
C VAL A 108 -0.08 16.18 5.99
N LYS A 109 0.50 15.12 5.43
CA LYS A 109 0.42 14.79 4.01
C LYS A 109 -0.50 13.59 3.77
N VAL A 110 -0.81 13.35 2.51
CA VAL A 110 -1.53 12.14 2.07
C VAL A 110 -0.57 11.31 1.26
N SER A 111 -0.33 10.07 1.66
CA SER A 111 0.33 9.09 0.80
C SER A 111 -0.59 8.73 -0.37
N MET A 112 -0.03 8.48 -1.55
CA MET A 112 -0.85 8.16 -2.72
C MET A 112 -1.56 6.82 -2.56
N PHE A 113 -0.82 5.80 -2.19
CA PHE A 113 -1.28 4.45 -1.88
C PHE A 113 -0.08 3.63 -1.38
N GLU A 114 -0.35 2.56 -0.66
CA GLU A 114 0.64 1.57 -0.26
C GLU A 114 0.73 0.50 -1.35
N SER A 115 1.84 0.43 -2.06
CA SER A 115 2.02 -0.63 -3.05
C SER A 115 2.42 -1.93 -2.39
N GLY A 116 1.79 -3.05 -2.74
CA GLY A 116 2.07 -4.34 -2.13
C GLY A 116 3.42 -4.96 -2.50
N ALA A 117 4.14 -4.41 -3.49
CA ALA A 117 5.49 -4.83 -3.85
C ALA A 117 6.23 -3.76 -4.66
N MET A 118 7.55 -3.88 -4.71
CA MET A 118 8.41 -3.13 -5.62
C MET A 118 8.53 -3.93 -6.93
N GLU A 119 7.82 -3.48 -7.98
CA GLU A 119 7.58 -4.30 -9.17
C GLU A 119 8.42 -3.91 -10.39
N GLY A 120 9.38 -3.01 -10.26
CA GLY A 120 10.22 -2.55 -11.38
C GLY A 120 9.60 -1.42 -12.22
N ALA A 121 10.24 -1.12 -13.35
CA ALA A 121 10.00 0.09 -14.14
C ALA A 121 8.66 0.13 -14.88
N ASP A 122 8.21 -1.00 -15.40
CA ASP A 122 6.97 -1.13 -16.21
C ASP A 122 5.81 -1.73 -15.40
N SER A 123 5.83 -1.48 -14.11
CA SER A 123 4.93 -2.10 -13.16
C SER A 123 3.55 -1.47 -13.13
N THR A 124 2.62 -2.22 -12.55
CA THR A 124 1.29 -1.73 -12.17
C THR A 124 1.40 -0.49 -11.29
N ASN A 125 2.38 -0.44 -10.38
CA ASN A 125 2.63 0.71 -9.50
C ASN A 125 2.90 2.00 -10.28
N MET A 126 3.77 1.95 -11.29
CA MET A 126 4.04 3.12 -12.12
C MET A 126 2.79 3.58 -12.87
N ALA A 127 1.95 2.66 -13.32
CA ALA A 127 0.68 2.98 -13.97
C ALA A 127 -0.32 3.66 -13.01
N TYR A 128 -0.33 3.26 -11.73
CA TYR A 128 -1.13 3.93 -10.70
C TYR A 128 -0.61 5.35 -10.44
N MET A 129 0.69 5.51 -10.23
CA MET A 129 1.32 6.81 -10.00
C MET A 129 1.08 7.76 -11.17
N ASP A 130 1.27 7.29 -12.40
CA ASP A 130 1.00 8.08 -13.62
C ASP A 130 -0.45 8.55 -13.67
N CYS A 131 -1.39 7.67 -13.35
CA CYS A 131 -2.81 7.99 -13.33
C CYS A 131 -3.16 9.02 -12.25
N ILE A 132 -2.65 8.83 -11.03
CA ILE A 132 -2.93 9.69 -9.87
C ILE A 132 -2.29 11.06 -10.06
N LEU A 133 -1.04 11.11 -10.49
CA LEU A 133 -0.29 12.36 -10.67
C LEU A 133 -0.59 13.07 -11.99
N GLY A 134 -1.39 12.45 -12.86
CA GLY A 134 -1.78 13.04 -14.13
C GLY A 134 -0.63 13.18 -15.11
N ARG A 135 0.32 12.25 -15.10
CA ARG A 135 1.43 12.19 -16.05
C ARG A 135 1.05 11.33 -17.25
N GLY A 136 0.42 11.94 -18.24
CA GLY A 136 0.04 11.28 -19.48
C GLY A 136 -1.23 11.91 -20.09
N PRO A 137 -1.46 11.76 -21.39
CA PRO A 137 -2.51 12.48 -22.12
C PRO A 137 -3.94 12.14 -21.67
N LYS A 138 -4.11 11.04 -20.96
CA LYS A 138 -5.41 10.57 -20.47
C LYS A 138 -5.64 10.89 -18.99
N TYR A 139 -4.66 11.37 -18.25
CA TYR A 139 -4.69 11.45 -16.80
C TYR A 139 -4.51 12.88 -16.32
N VAL A 140 -5.50 13.42 -15.71
CA VAL A 140 -5.42 14.82 -15.31
C VAL A 140 -5.84 14.97 -13.86
N LEU A 141 -4.86 14.99 -12.97
CA LEU A 141 -4.95 15.88 -11.83
C LEU A 141 -4.61 17.28 -12.36
N LYS A 142 -5.58 17.96 -12.97
CA LYS A 142 -5.36 19.33 -13.52
C LYS A 142 -5.01 20.36 -12.45
N ASN A 143 -5.19 20.00 -11.18
CA ASN A 143 -4.93 20.91 -10.09
C ASN A 143 -3.57 20.65 -9.44
N ALA A 144 -2.55 21.37 -9.90
CA ALA A 144 -1.20 21.32 -9.31
C ALA A 144 -1.19 21.61 -7.78
N LYS A 145 -2.18 22.35 -7.28
CA LYS A 145 -2.30 22.62 -5.84
C LYS A 145 -2.62 21.37 -5.01
N LEU A 146 -3.26 20.37 -5.60
CA LEU A 146 -3.54 19.12 -4.90
C LEU A 146 -2.31 18.21 -4.79
N ARG A 147 -1.37 18.32 -5.74
CA ARG A 147 -0.13 17.53 -5.71
C ARG A 147 0.76 17.84 -4.51
N LYS A 148 0.61 19.01 -3.90
CA LYS A 148 1.36 19.39 -2.69
C LYS A 148 1.08 18.47 -1.49
N TYR A 149 -0.03 17.72 -1.53
CA TYR A 149 -0.37 16.77 -0.46
C TYR A 149 0.30 15.43 -0.61
N PHE A 150 0.85 15.13 -1.79
CA PHE A 150 1.60 13.92 -2.05
C PHE A 150 3.09 14.25 -2.03
N ASP A 151 3.82 13.70 -1.10
CA ASP A 151 5.27 13.86 -1.00
C ASP A 151 6.01 12.54 -0.87
N GLU A 152 5.29 11.43 -0.88
CA GLU A 152 5.80 10.10 -0.61
C GLU A 152 5.29 9.07 -1.60
N VAL A 153 6.14 8.13 -1.93
CA VAL A 153 5.84 6.89 -2.63
C VAL A 153 6.01 5.77 -1.62
N SER A 154 4.91 5.16 -1.22
CA SER A 154 4.89 4.10 -0.23
C SER A 154 4.84 2.75 -0.93
N MET A 155 5.75 1.85 -0.59
CA MET A 155 5.86 0.52 -1.17
C MET A 155 6.17 -0.52 -0.10
N HIS A 156 5.55 -1.69 -0.22
CA HIS A 156 5.88 -2.84 0.59
C HIS A 156 7.07 -3.60 -0.02
N SER A 157 7.91 -4.18 0.82
CA SER A 157 9.12 -4.86 0.36
C SER A 157 8.92 -6.37 0.13
N TYR A 158 7.66 -6.81 -0.01
CA TYR A 158 7.35 -8.21 -0.30
C TYR A 158 7.76 -8.60 -1.72
N TRP A 159 8.17 -9.86 -1.90
CA TRP A 159 8.51 -10.48 -3.20
C TRP A 159 9.44 -9.64 -4.09
N SER A 160 10.25 -8.78 -3.50
CA SER A 160 11.13 -7.87 -4.22
C SER A 160 12.58 -8.33 -4.11
N SER A 161 13.16 -8.79 -5.22
CA SER A 161 14.59 -9.10 -5.30
C SER A 161 15.43 -7.82 -5.36
N THR A 162 16.73 -7.93 -5.17
CA THR A 162 17.68 -6.82 -5.32
C THR A 162 17.55 -6.18 -6.70
N GLU A 163 17.52 -6.99 -7.75
CA GLU A 163 17.41 -6.51 -9.14
C GLU A 163 16.06 -5.77 -9.39
N THR A 164 14.99 -6.27 -8.79
CA THR A 164 13.68 -5.61 -8.89
C THR A 164 13.70 -4.26 -8.17
N LYS A 165 14.36 -4.17 -7.02
CA LYS A 165 14.53 -2.91 -6.28
C LYS A 165 15.38 -1.91 -7.07
N GLU A 166 16.49 -2.33 -7.64
CA GLU A 166 17.34 -1.50 -8.47
C GLU A 166 16.58 -0.94 -9.66
N ALA A 167 15.82 -1.77 -10.38
CA ALA A 167 15.00 -1.34 -11.51
C ALA A 167 13.88 -0.37 -11.08
N THR A 168 13.28 -0.59 -9.90
CA THR A 168 12.27 0.29 -9.34
C THR A 168 12.87 1.63 -8.95
N ALA A 169 14.01 1.63 -8.26
CA ALA A 169 14.71 2.83 -7.84
C ALA A 169 15.12 3.71 -9.04
N GLU A 170 15.69 3.11 -10.08
CA GLU A 170 16.04 3.81 -11.32
C GLU A 170 14.81 4.46 -11.98
N ALA A 171 13.69 3.73 -12.04
CA ALA A 171 12.44 4.24 -12.61
C ALA A 171 11.85 5.41 -11.81
N LEU A 172 11.91 5.32 -10.47
CA LEU A 172 11.47 6.38 -9.56
C LEU A 172 12.34 7.61 -9.68
N GLU A 173 13.67 7.46 -9.65
CA GLU A 173 14.61 8.56 -9.82
C GLU A 173 14.39 9.29 -11.15
N LYS A 174 14.22 8.56 -12.22
CA LYS A 174 13.99 9.14 -13.54
C LYS A 174 12.68 9.92 -13.67
N LYS A 175 11.64 9.50 -12.95
CA LYS A 175 10.27 9.97 -13.18
C LYS A 175 9.66 10.71 -12.01
N TYR A 176 10.09 10.40 -10.80
CA TYR A 176 9.46 10.81 -9.54
C TYR A 176 10.47 11.23 -8.47
N SER A 177 11.66 11.69 -8.86
CA SER A 177 12.78 12.08 -7.97
C SER A 177 12.45 13.14 -6.91
N SER A 178 11.31 13.82 -7.03
CA SER A 178 10.84 14.81 -6.03
C SER A 178 10.04 14.19 -4.89
N TYR A 179 9.79 12.89 -4.91
CA TYR A 179 9.05 12.19 -3.87
C TYR A 179 10.00 11.39 -2.99
N ASN A 180 9.74 11.39 -1.68
CA ASN A 180 10.39 10.46 -0.77
C ASN A 180 9.91 9.04 -1.05
N ILE A 181 10.76 8.07 -0.79
CA ILE A 181 10.40 6.66 -0.87
C ILE A 181 10.29 6.13 0.55
N ALA A 182 9.21 5.42 0.85
CA ALA A 182 8.98 4.77 2.12
C ALA A 182 8.70 3.27 1.91
N SER A 183 9.37 2.43 2.67
CA SER A 183 9.06 1.00 2.79
C SER A 183 8.15 0.83 3.98
N THR A 184 6.84 0.90 3.72
CA THR A 184 5.82 1.11 4.76
C THR A 184 5.22 -0.17 5.30
N GLU A 185 5.58 -1.32 4.76
CA GLU A 185 5.18 -2.60 5.30
C GLU A 185 6.14 -3.72 4.89
N TYR A 186 6.55 -4.51 5.86
CA TYR A 186 7.20 -5.79 5.65
C TYR A 186 7.06 -6.69 6.88
N CYS A 187 6.65 -7.92 6.68
CA CYS A 187 6.87 -9.01 7.63
C CYS A 187 7.58 -10.17 6.94
N GLN A 188 8.25 -10.97 7.73
CA GLN A 188 8.98 -12.10 7.22
C GLN A 188 8.04 -13.27 6.95
N MET A 189 7.77 -13.54 5.68
CA MET A 189 6.98 -14.69 5.27
C MET A 189 7.88 -15.89 4.98
N THR A 190 7.40 -17.09 5.30
CA THR A 190 8.15 -18.35 5.10
C THR A 190 8.30 -18.75 3.63
N ASN A 191 7.55 -18.13 2.75
CA ASN A 191 7.50 -18.39 1.31
C ASN A 191 7.90 -17.17 0.46
N ASP A 192 8.70 -16.26 1.02
CA ASP A 192 9.28 -15.17 0.22
C ASP A 192 10.40 -15.73 -0.68
N GLU A 193 9.99 -16.28 -1.82
CA GLU A 193 10.85 -16.99 -2.78
C GLU A 193 11.96 -16.10 -3.36
N ASN A 194 11.78 -14.78 -3.33
CA ASN A 194 12.70 -13.85 -3.97
C ASN A 194 13.94 -13.53 -3.12
N THR A 195 13.92 -13.87 -1.84
CA THR A 195 15.09 -13.63 -0.99
C THR A 195 15.99 -14.86 -0.82
N GLY A 196 15.54 -16.05 -1.23
CA GLY A 196 16.30 -17.31 -1.17
C GLY A 196 16.79 -17.72 0.23
N VAL A 197 16.94 -16.76 1.12
CA VAL A 197 17.45 -16.92 2.48
C VAL A 197 16.40 -17.56 3.37
N PHE A 198 15.11 -17.22 3.17
CA PHE A 198 14.05 -17.69 4.05
C PHE A 198 13.65 -19.14 3.78
N ASP A 199 13.64 -19.54 2.54
CA ASP A 199 13.37 -20.93 2.16
C ASP A 199 14.38 -21.92 2.76
N SER A 200 15.65 -21.54 2.77
CA SER A 200 16.68 -22.37 3.39
C SER A 200 16.53 -22.43 4.92
N ILE A 201 16.17 -21.31 5.56
CA ILE A 201 15.99 -21.24 7.02
C ILE A 201 14.71 -21.95 7.44
N ALA A 202 13.60 -21.76 6.71
CA ALA A 202 12.34 -22.44 6.98
C ALA A 202 12.41 -23.94 6.76
N LYS A 203 13.18 -24.41 5.77
CA LYS A 203 13.43 -25.84 5.52
C LYS A 203 14.31 -26.47 6.59
N GLU A 204 15.30 -25.73 7.14
CA GLU A 204 16.20 -26.25 8.18
C GLU A 204 15.52 -26.49 9.52
N LYS A 205 14.41 -25.76 9.84
CA LYS A 205 13.78 -25.87 11.16
C LYS A 205 12.26 -25.66 11.14
N LYS A 206 11.52 -26.66 10.70
CA LYS A 206 10.10 -26.75 10.99
C LYS A 206 9.89 -26.65 12.52
N GLY A 207 9.37 -25.50 13.00
CA GLY A 207 8.92 -25.35 14.39
C GLY A 207 9.75 -24.44 15.31
N THR A 208 10.70 -23.66 14.83
CA THR A 208 11.46 -22.73 15.69
C THR A 208 11.01 -21.26 15.59
N ASN A 209 9.75 -20.98 15.41
CA ASN A 209 9.09 -19.65 15.58
C ASN A 209 10.05 -18.44 15.51
N GLY A 210 10.85 -18.30 14.46
CA GLY A 210 11.66 -17.11 14.21
C GLY A 210 12.74 -16.74 15.26
N THR A 211 13.12 -17.68 16.14
CA THR A 211 14.02 -17.38 17.26
C THR A 211 15.53 -17.48 16.96
N THR A 212 15.90 -17.74 15.72
CA THR A 212 17.33 -17.85 15.36
C THR A 212 17.88 -16.52 14.85
N ILE A 213 19.16 -16.25 15.12
CA ILE A 213 19.88 -15.06 14.61
C ILE A 213 19.80 -14.94 13.09
N LYS A 214 19.64 -16.05 12.36
CA LYS A 214 19.52 -16.06 10.89
C LYS A 214 18.33 -15.23 10.42
N TYR A 215 17.19 -15.29 11.11
CA TYR A 215 16.03 -14.45 10.78
C TYR A 215 16.30 -12.96 11.02
N GLY A 216 16.97 -12.64 12.12
CA GLY A 216 17.38 -11.26 12.40
C GLY A 216 18.34 -10.71 11.34
N VAL A 217 19.31 -11.55 10.89
CA VAL A 217 20.24 -11.17 9.82
C VAL A 217 19.50 -10.98 8.49
N ALA A 218 18.55 -11.86 8.16
CA ALA A 218 17.76 -11.73 6.93
C ALA A 218 16.91 -10.47 6.94
N MET A 219 16.28 -10.15 8.07
CA MET A 219 15.52 -8.90 8.23
C MET A 219 16.45 -7.68 8.12
N ALA A 220 17.62 -7.71 8.76
CA ALA A 220 18.61 -6.64 8.67
C ALA A 220 19.05 -6.39 7.22
N ASN A 221 19.29 -7.45 6.44
CA ASN A 221 19.62 -7.33 5.03
C ASN A 221 18.47 -6.68 4.24
N LYS A 222 17.22 -7.08 4.48
CA LYS A 222 16.07 -6.48 3.83
C LYS A 222 15.97 -4.99 4.11
N ILE A 223 16.14 -4.57 5.36
CA ILE A 223 16.17 -3.16 5.77
C ILE A 223 17.31 -2.42 5.05
N ILE A 224 18.51 -3.00 5.06
CA ILE A 224 19.70 -2.40 4.43
C ILE A 224 19.48 -2.24 2.92
N ASP A 225 18.91 -3.23 2.25
CA ASP A 225 18.60 -3.15 0.81
C ASP A 225 17.59 -2.04 0.52
N ASP A 226 16.51 -1.95 1.30
CA ASP A 226 15.51 -0.89 1.11
C ASP A 226 16.10 0.51 1.34
N LEU A 227 16.93 0.68 2.37
CA LEU A 227 17.58 1.96 2.63
C LEU A 227 18.64 2.33 1.59
N ASN A 228 19.47 1.37 1.15
CA ASN A 228 20.60 1.65 0.27
C ASN A 228 20.22 1.62 -1.22
N ILE A 229 19.36 0.70 -1.64
CA ILE A 229 19.00 0.51 -3.05
C ILE A 229 17.84 1.43 -3.40
N MET A 230 16.77 1.37 -2.61
CA MET A 230 15.59 2.18 -2.84
C MET A 230 15.74 3.62 -2.35
N ASN A 231 16.78 3.92 -1.58
CA ASN A 231 16.94 5.20 -0.90
C ASN A 231 15.71 5.55 -0.04
N ALA A 232 15.13 4.54 0.59
CA ALA A 232 13.98 4.71 1.46
C ALA A 232 14.34 5.56 2.68
N THR A 233 13.46 6.48 3.03
CA THR A 233 13.62 7.39 4.18
C THR A 233 12.84 6.92 5.41
N GLU A 234 12.00 5.92 5.23
CA GLU A 234 11.15 5.29 6.26
C GLU A 234 11.09 3.78 6.00
N TRP A 235 11.03 3.01 7.09
CA TRP A 235 10.90 1.57 7.02
C TRP A 235 10.06 1.05 8.18
N ASP A 236 8.92 0.42 7.88
CA ASP A 236 7.96 -0.05 8.86
C ASP A 236 7.82 -1.56 8.86
N TRP A 237 7.73 -2.11 10.08
CA TRP A 237 7.50 -3.52 10.31
C TRP A 237 5.99 -3.82 10.45
N TRP A 238 5.51 -4.82 9.76
CA TRP A 238 4.19 -5.41 9.93
C TRP A 238 4.26 -6.65 10.80
N THR A 239 3.77 -6.67 12.01
CA THR A 239 3.12 -5.64 12.81
C THR A 239 3.64 -5.74 14.24
N ALA A 240 3.62 -4.64 14.99
CA ALA A 240 4.11 -4.59 16.37
C ALA A 240 3.30 -5.51 17.31
N CYS A 241 2.01 -5.67 17.06
CA CYS A 241 1.12 -6.51 17.84
C CYS A 241 0.23 -7.32 16.89
N SER A 242 0.28 -8.64 17.00
CA SER A 242 -0.56 -9.56 16.23
C SER A 242 -1.29 -10.51 17.15
N TYR A 243 -2.51 -10.88 16.78
CA TYR A 243 -3.26 -11.92 17.45
C TYR A 243 -3.08 -13.23 16.68
N GLY A 244 -2.06 -13.98 17.05
CA GLY A 244 -1.73 -15.24 16.39
C GLY A 244 -0.38 -15.23 15.69
N THR A 245 -0.03 -16.36 15.12
CA THR A 245 1.18 -16.51 14.30
C THR A 245 0.83 -16.26 12.85
N TYR A 246 1.50 -15.31 12.22
CA TYR A 246 1.61 -15.26 10.78
C TYR A 246 2.69 -16.23 10.32
#